data_648c8bfc7de8fed8bd70576786442b08
#
_entry.id   648c8bfc7de8fed8bd70576786442b08
#
_cell.length_a   1.000
_cell.length_b   1.000
_cell.length_c   1.000
_cell.angle_alpha   90.00
_cell.angle_beta   90.00
_cell.angle_gamma   90.00
#
_symmetry.space_group_name_H-M   'P 1'
#
loop_
_entity.id
_entity.type
_entity.pdbx_description
1 polymer ?
#
loop_
_entity_poly.entity_id
_entity_poly.type
_entity_poly.pdbx_seq_one_letter_code
_entity_poly.pdbx_strand_id
1 'polypeptide(L)'
;ENIEKWFRKDIISDLSIIQQAICAEPNKKTRRYYWLCFGEIVKRYSNTRTSTFKLHIKEEKKITEMQNNVITDFIEKISITYSLIGHEKHTSFHLDCGDSIEVMKAYKPASFDIICTSPPYGENATTVTYGQFSTLQLLWIDSNDFKYNNDCYENFSKIDSISLGGSHSNNNAFYFSPKVSTYIAQLSEHKRNKIVRFYSDYENAFRLMVRLLKPNGSMILTLGNRMVDRIEFPFVEINKEIAKHYGLLLTNAINRNIIKKRMPYRVSRLSDGKPVESMSKETVLLFTKGGKYDAGSNC
;
A
#
# COMPACT_ATOMS: atom_id res chain seq x y z
N GLU A 1 9.51 -15.69 19.61
CA GLU A 1 10.38 -14.97 18.68
C GLU A 1 11.31 -14.03 19.43
N ASN A 2 12.52 -13.83 18.91
CA ASN A 2 13.58 -13.09 19.60
C ASN A 2 13.32 -11.58 19.53
N ILE A 3 12.56 -11.02 20.46
CA ILE A 3 12.26 -9.58 20.56
C ILE A 3 13.55 -8.74 20.74
N GLU A 4 14.56 -9.28 21.42
CA GLU A 4 15.84 -8.60 21.67
C GLU A 4 16.64 -8.36 20.38
N LYS A 5 16.36 -9.09 19.31
CA LYS A 5 16.89 -8.78 17.99
C LYS A 5 16.40 -7.42 17.48
N TRP A 6 15.16 -7.07 17.77
CA TRP A 6 14.50 -5.90 17.21
C TRP A 6 14.48 -4.69 18.13
N PHE A 7 14.73 -4.89 19.42
CA PHE A 7 14.72 -3.82 20.42
C PHE A 7 15.78 -4.05 21.47
N ARG A 8 16.35 -2.97 22.00
CA ARG A 8 17.20 -3.01 23.21
C ARG A 8 16.33 -3.30 24.43
N LYS A 9 16.94 -3.84 25.49
CA LYS A 9 16.22 -4.21 26.74
C LYS A 9 15.57 -3.02 27.43
N ASP A 10 16.24 -1.87 27.48
CA ASP A 10 15.69 -0.63 28.03
C ASP A 10 14.47 -0.15 27.23
N ILE A 11 14.52 -0.23 25.91
CA ILE A 11 13.41 0.10 25.02
C ILE A 11 12.24 -0.88 25.22
N ILE A 12 12.51 -2.18 25.36
CA ILE A 12 11.46 -3.19 25.64
C ILE A 12 10.75 -2.85 26.95
N SER A 13 11.50 -2.47 28.01
CA SER A 13 10.93 -2.09 29.30
C SER A 13 9.93 -0.93 29.15
N ASP A 14 10.34 0.15 28.50
CA ASP A 14 9.51 1.36 28.37
C ASP A 14 8.31 1.13 27.44
N LEU A 15 8.50 0.40 26.34
CA LEU A 15 7.39 0.01 25.46
C LEU A 15 6.38 -0.88 26.19
N SER A 16 6.84 -1.78 27.09
CA SER A 16 5.95 -2.63 27.88
C SER A 16 5.12 -1.82 28.89
N ILE A 17 5.70 -0.79 29.49
CA ILE A 17 4.98 0.14 30.39
C ILE A 17 3.85 0.84 29.62
N ILE A 18 4.17 1.37 28.43
CA ILE A 18 3.16 2.03 27.59
C ILE A 18 2.08 1.05 27.17
N GLN A 19 2.44 -0.16 26.74
CA GLN A 19 1.50 -1.20 26.32
C GLN A 19 0.51 -1.52 27.45
N GLN A 20 1.03 -1.74 28.68
CA GLN A 20 0.18 -2.00 29.84
C GLN A 20 -0.78 -0.83 30.15
N ALA A 21 -0.27 0.40 30.06
CA ALA A 21 -1.11 1.59 30.27
C ALA A 21 -2.22 1.70 29.21
N ILE A 22 -1.93 1.40 27.96
CA ILE A 22 -2.94 1.39 26.89
C ILE A 22 -3.98 0.29 27.14
N CYS A 23 -3.55 -0.91 27.52
CA CYS A 23 -4.47 -2.02 27.81
C CYS A 23 -5.37 -1.74 29.03
N ALA A 24 -4.91 -0.93 29.99
CA ALA A 24 -5.69 -0.51 31.15
C ALA A 24 -6.78 0.53 30.83
N GLU A 25 -6.69 1.23 29.70
CA GLU A 25 -7.72 2.19 29.26
C GLU A 25 -9.02 1.44 28.91
N PRO A 26 -10.16 1.73 29.57
CA PRO A 26 -11.40 1.00 29.35
C PRO A 26 -12.07 1.28 28.01
N ASN A 27 -11.85 2.46 27.44
CA ASN A 27 -12.50 2.87 26.20
C ASN A 27 -11.73 2.37 24.96
N LYS A 28 -12.33 1.43 24.22
CA LYS A 28 -11.72 0.85 23.02
C LYS A 28 -11.37 1.88 21.92
N LYS A 29 -12.14 2.98 21.80
CA LYS A 29 -11.81 4.03 20.80
C LYS A 29 -10.56 4.78 21.22
N THR A 30 -10.44 5.10 22.50
CA THR A 30 -9.26 5.73 23.08
C THR A 30 -8.03 4.81 22.96
N ARG A 31 -8.16 3.51 23.28
CA ARG A 31 -7.09 2.54 23.07
C ARG A 31 -6.59 2.51 21.62
N ARG A 32 -7.51 2.48 20.65
CA ARG A 32 -7.14 2.50 19.22
C ARG A 32 -6.38 3.76 18.82
N TYR A 33 -6.75 4.89 19.37
CA TYR A 33 -6.02 6.12 19.19
C TYR A 33 -4.59 6.03 19.76
N TYR A 34 -4.45 5.49 20.96
CA TYR A 34 -3.14 5.27 21.58
C TYR A 34 -2.31 4.25 20.81
N TRP A 35 -2.89 3.16 20.34
CA TRP A 35 -2.21 2.18 19.48
C TRP A 35 -1.67 2.79 18.19
N LEU A 36 -2.41 3.72 17.60
CA LEU A 36 -1.94 4.46 16.41
C LEU A 36 -0.68 5.27 16.74
N CYS A 37 -0.69 6.03 17.82
CA CYS A 37 0.47 6.79 18.28
C CYS A 37 1.65 5.87 18.65
N PHE A 38 1.35 4.79 19.37
CA PHE A 38 2.32 3.81 19.84
C PHE A 38 3.03 3.08 18.69
N GLY A 39 2.32 2.70 17.64
CA GLY A 39 2.90 2.04 16.47
C GLY A 39 4.03 2.86 15.82
N GLU A 40 3.92 4.19 15.82
CA GLU A 40 5.00 5.05 15.33
C GLU A 40 6.21 5.04 16.26
N ILE A 41 6.00 5.03 17.58
CA ILE A 41 7.06 4.96 18.60
C ILE A 41 7.77 3.60 18.51
N VAL A 42 7.04 2.50 18.43
CA VAL A 42 7.60 1.16 18.22
C VAL A 42 8.54 1.13 17.01
N LYS A 43 8.10 1.70 15.88
CA LYS A 43 8.93 1.76 14.68
C LYS A 43 10.18 2.63 14.88
N ARG A 44 10.05 3.79 15.49
CA ARG A 44 11.13 4.76 15.72
C ARG A 44 12.25 4.15 16.56
N TYR A 45 11.89 3.45 17.63
CA TYR A 45 12.81 2.88 18.61
C TYR A 45 13.23 1.44 18.33
N SER A 46 12.73 0.84 17.24
CA SER A 46 13.19 -0.47 16.80
C SER A 46 14.63 -0.44 16.26
N ASN A 47 15.31 -1.56 16.33
CA ASN A 47 16.63 -1.76 15.73
C ASN A 47 16.58 -1.86 14.20
N THR A 48 15.40 -1.67 13.56
CA THR A 48 15.28 -1.69 12.10
C THR A 48 15.51 -0.34 11.48
N ARG A 49 16.02 -0.33 10.24
CA ARG A 49 16.20 0.91 9.46
C ARG A 49 14.86 1.51 9.11
N THR A 50 14.70 2.81 9.29
CA THR A 50 13.48 3.55 8.94
C THR A 50 13.41 3.96 7.47
N SER A 51 14.51 3.80 6.72
CA SER A 51 14.64 4.21 5.32
C SER A 51 14.14 3.16 4.30
N THR A 52 13.67 2.01 4.76
CA THR A 52 13.21 0.90 3.91
C THR A 52 11.91 0.30 4.45
N PHE A 53 11.12 -0.28 3.55
CA PHE A 53 9.91 -1.03 3.92
C PHE A 53 10.21 -2.47 4.38
N LYS A 54 11.46 -2.93 4.28
CA LYS A 54 11.88 -4.24 4.75
C LYS A 54 12.55 -4.12 6.11
N LEU A 55 12.43 -5.16 6.91
CA LEU A 55 13.12 -5.25 8.19
C LEU A 55 14.61 -5.50 7.97
N HIS A 56 15.42 -4.48 8.17
CA HIS A 56 16.87 -4.54 8.13
C HIS A 56 17.44 -3.94 9.40
N ILE A 57 18.26 -4.70 10.11
CA ILE A 57 18.91 -4.23 11.34
C ILE A 57 19.82 -3.03 11.01
N LYS A 58 19.78 -2.02 11.87
CA LYS A 58 20.71 -0.90 11.89
C LYS A 58 22.12 -1.38 12.21
N GLU A 59 23.10 -0.59 11.87
CA GLU A 59 24.48 -0.77 12.36
C GLU A 59 24.50 -0.73 13.90
N GLU A 60 25.31 -1.57 14.53
CA GLU A 60 25.38 -1.69 15.99
C GLU A 60 25.63 -0.34 16.67
N LYS A 61 26.53 0.46 16.12
CA LYS A 61 26.79 1.82 16.60
C LYS A 61 25.52 2.67 16.68
N LYS A 62 24.66 2.64 15.68
CA LYS A 62 23.40 3.40 15.66
C LYS A 62 22.37 2.87 16.65
N ILE A 63 22.45 1.58 17.00
CA ILE A 63 21.59 0.98 18.02
C ILE A 63 22.05 1.42 19.41
N THR A 64 23.35 1.36 19.69
CA THR A 64 23.92 1.69 21.00
C THR A 64 23.85 3.17 21.30
N GLU A 65 24.06 4.04 20.31
CA GLU A 65 24.00 5.51 20.45
C GLU A 65 22.57 6.06 20.49
N MET A 66 21.56 5.26 20.21
CA MET A 66 20.16 5.70 20.24
C MET A 66 19.74 6.04 21.67
N GLN A 67 19.37 7.29 21.90
CA GLN A 67 18.83 7.73 23.19
C GLN A 67 17.45 7.11 23.43
N ASN A 68 17.19 6.74 24.66
CA ASN A 68 15.88 6.22 25.05
C ASN A 68 14.99 7.36 25.57
N ASN A 69 14.12 7.86 24.71
CA ASN A 69 13.10 8.84 25.03
C ASN A 69 11.69 8.29 24.74
N VAL A 70 11.51 6.97 24.79
CA VAL A 70 10.27 6.27 24.38
C VAL A 70 9.04 6.85 25.03
N ILE A 71 9.03 7.03 26.35
CA ILE A 71 7.86 7.51 27.09
C ILE A 71 7.57 8.98 26.76
N THR A 72 8.59 9.83 26.75
CA THR A 72 8.45 11.26 26.44
C THR A 72 7.92 11.48 25.02
N ASP A 73 8.53 10.79 24.05
CA ASP A 73 8.12 10.88 22.65
C ASP A 73 6.70 10.32 22.41
N PHE A 74 6.28 9.33 23.20
CA PHE A 74 4.91 8.82 23.13
C PHE A 74 3.90 9.84 23.62
N ILE A 75 4.17 10.50 24.75
CA ILE A 75 3.30 11.55 25.30
C ILE A 75 3.22 12.75 24.33
N GLU A 76 4.35 13.17 23.79
CA GLU A 76 4.41 14.24 22.78
C GLU A 76 3.61 13.83 21.52
N LYS A 77 3.76 12.59 21.05
CA LYS A 77 3.04 12.08 19.88
C LYS A 77 1.53 12.10 20.09
N ILE A 78 1.05 11.71 21.27
CA ILE A 78 -0.38 11.84 21.62
C ILE A 78 -0.85 13.28 21.49
N SER A 79 -0.12 14.22 22.08
CA SER A 79 -0.48 15.64 22.08
C SER A 79 -0.52 16.22 20.67
N ILE A 80 0.52 15.96 19.87
CA ILE A 80 0.59 16.41 18.46
C ILE A 80 -0.54 15.79 17.64
N THR A 81 -0.76 14.49 17.77
CA THR A 81 -1.81 13.81 16.99
C THR A 81 -3.19 14.31 17.37
N TYR A 82 -3.43 14.57 18.66
CA TYR A 82 -4.69 15.13 19.13
C TYR A 82 -4.96 16.53 18.57
N SER A 83 -3.93 17.39 18.49
CA SER A 83 -4.07 18.74 17.92
C SER A 83 -4.39 18.72 16.43
N LEU A 84 -4.05 17.63 15.72
CA LEU A 84 -4.36 17.44 14.30
C LEU A 84 -5.77 16.87 14.06
N ILE A 85 -6.41 16.34 15.11
CA ILE A 85 -7.81 15.90 15.02
C ILE A 85 -8.67 17.17 14.97
N GLY A 86 -9.01 17.58 13.75
CA GLY A 86 -9.84 18.75 13.52
C GLY A 86 -11.22 18.60 14.18
N HIS A 87 -11.74 19.72 14.66
CA HIS A 87 -13.11 19.81 15.22
C HIS A 87 -14.18 19.94 14.12
N GLU A 88 -13.86 19.59 12.88
CA GLU A 88 -14.80 19.67 11.76
C GLU A 88 -15.93 18.68 11.94
N LYS A 89 -17.09 19.21 12.25
CA LYS A 89 -18.28 18.44 12.64
C LYS A 89 -19.11 17.88 11.49
N HIS A 90 -18.70 18.08 10.23
CA HIS A 90 -19.63 17.88 9.10
C HIS A 90 -19.16 16.91 8.00
N THR A 91 -18.01 16.29 8.13
CA THR A 91 -17.57 15.23 7.19
C THR A 91 -17.83 13.85 7.76
N SER A 92 -18.62 13.05 7.07
CA SER A 92 -18.71 11.62 7.36
C SER A 92 -17.60 10.88 6.62
N PHE A 93 -16.95 9.96 7.28
CA PHE A 93 -16.03 9.02 6.64
C PHE A 93 -16.46 7.59 6.90
N HIS A 94 -16.16 6.71 5.96
CA HIS A 94 -16.34 5.28 6.08
C HIS A 94 -15.01 4.59 5.85
N LEU A 95 -14.63 3.68 6.73
CA LEU A 95 -13.38 2.93 6.66
C LEU A 95 -13.67 1.43 6.66
N ASP A 96 -13.38 0.80 5.53
CA ASP A 96 -13.41 -0.65 5.39
C ASP A 96 -12.01 -1.23 5.47
N CYS A 97 -11.91 -2.42 6.05
CA CYS A 97 -10.70 -3.21 6.08
C CYS A 97 -11.03 -4.62 5.59
N GLY A 98 -10.34 -5.07 4.56
CA GLY A 98 -10.58 -6.38 3.96
C GLY A 98 -9.96 -6.49 2.57
N ASP A 99 -10.29 -7.57 1.87
CA ASP A 99 -9.97 -7.69 0.46
C ASP A 99 -10.69 -6.61 -0.33
N SER A 100 -9.95 -5.79 -1.06
CA SER A 100 -10.48 -4.64 -1.79
C SER A 100 -11.52 -5.04 -2.85
N ILE A 101 -11.37 -6.22 -3.45
CA ILE A 101 -12.30 -6.75 -4.45
C ILE A 101 -13.63 -7.08 -3.77
N GLU A 102 -13.60 -7.79 -2.65
CA GLU A 102 -14.81 -8.14 -1.91
C GLU A 102 -15.50 -6.92 -1.31
N VAL A 103 -14.72 -5.99 -0.74
CA VAL A 103 -15.25 -4.73 -0.23
C VAL A 103 -15.93 -3.93 -1.35
N MET A 104 -15.28 -3.78 -2.50
CA MET A 104 -15.85 -3.04 -3.63
C MET A 104 -17.12 -3.68 -4.19
N LYS A 105 -17.25 -5.01 -4.16
CA LYS A 105 -18.49 -5.71 -4.59
C LYS A 105 -19.69 -5.34 -3.74
N ALA A 106 -19.51 -5.07 -2.45
CA ALA A 106 -20.58 -4.73 -1.53
C ALA A 106 -21.21 -3.34 -1.78
N TYR A 107 -20.48 -2.44 -2.43
CA TYR A 107 -21.00 -1.11 -2.75
C TYR A 107 -21.90 -1.13 -4.02
N LYS A 108 -22.90 -0.27 -4.02
CA LYS A 108 -23.78 -0.08 -5.18
C LYS A 108 -22.99 0.52 -6.37
N PRO A 109 -23.32 0.17 -7.62
CA PRO A 109 -22.77 0.85 -8.78
C PRO A 109 -23.01 2.36 -8.74
N ALA A 110 -22.12 3.13 -9.33
CA ALA A 110 -22.22 4.59 -9.42
C ALA A 110 -22.40 5.27 -8.05
N SER A 111 -21.60 4.87 -7.06
CA SER A 111 -21.65 5.41 -5.68
C SER A 111 -20.68 6.57 -5.47
N PHE A 112 -19.61 6.67 -6.24
CA PHE A 112 -18.52 7.61 -5.99
C PHE A 112 -18.34 8.62 -7.12
N ASP A 113 -18.13 9.87 -6.75
CA ASP A 113 -17.83 10.97 -7.69
C ASP A 113 -16.35 10.95 -8.09
N ILE A 114 -15.47 10.59 -7.14
CA ILE A 114 -14.03 10.55 -7.34
C ILE A 114 -13.47 9.25 -6.78
N ILE A 115 -12.58 8.61 -7.53
CA ILE A 115 -11.73 7.51 -7.07
C ILE A 115 -10.28 7.98 -7.20
N CYS A 116 -9.53 7.92 -6.10
CA CYS A 116 -8.11 8.29 -6.09
C CYS A 116 -7.29 7.16 -5.45
N THR A 117 -6.31 6.63 -6.18
CA THR A 117 -5.47 5.54 -5.69
C THR A 117 -4.08 5.52 -6.33
N SER A 118 -3.16 4.83 -5.67
CA SER A 118 -1.82 4.51 -6.16
C SER A 118 -1.63 2.99 -6.03
N PRO A 119 -1.99 2.20 -7.03
CA PRO A 119 -1.84 0.74 -6.99
C PRO A 119 -0.38 0.32 -6.99
N PRO A 120 -0.04 -0.91 -6.56
CA PRO A 120 1.32 -1.45 -6.72
C PRO A 120 1.74 -1.46 -8.20
N TYR A 121 3.03 -1.22 -8.46
CA TYR A 121 3.55 -1.06 -9.83
C TYR A 121 4.08 -2.38 -10.39
N GLY A 122 3.20 -3.34 -10.69
CA GLY A 122 3.50 -4.56 -11.42
C GLY A 122 3.87 -5.80 -10.60
N GLU A 123 4.20 -5.68 -9.32
CA GLU A 123 4.38 -6.80 -8.39
C GLU A 123 4.37 -6.27 -6.95
N ASN A 124 3.55 -6.88 -6.08
CA ASN A 124 3.43 -6.42 -4.71
C ASN A 124 4.62 -6.86 -3.82
N ALA A 125 5.01 -8.11 -3.91
CA ALA A 125 6.00 -8.73 -3.02
C ALA A 125 7.39 -8.08 -2.99
N THR A 126 7.74 -7.27 -4.01
CA THR A 126 9.03 -6.58 -4.07
C THR A 126 8.89 -5.05 -4.10
N THR A 127 7.68 -4.53 -4.26
CA THR A 127 7.42 -3.09 -4.31
C THR A 127 7.27 -2.53 -2.89
N VAL A 128 6.29 -3.01 -2.14
CA VAL A 128 6.09 -2.65 -0.73
C VAL A 128 5.62 -3.90 0.01
N THR A 129 6.43 -4.39 0.93
CA THR A 129 6.08 -5.51 1.81
C THR A 129 5.34 -4.96 3.03
N TYR A 130 4.04 -4.70 2.88
CA TYR A 130 3.22 -4.09 3.94
C TYR A 130 3.18 -4.94 5.21
N GLY A 131 3.07 -6.27 5.08
CA GLY A 131 3.10 -7.20 6.20
C GLY A 131 4.42 -7.10 6.96
N GLN A 132 5.55 -7.18 6.25
CA GLN A 132 6.86 -7.05 6.88
C GLN A 132 7.07 -5.66 7.51
N PHE A 133 6.59 -4.60 6.86
CA PHE A 133 6.70 -3.24 7.37
C PHE A 133 5.93 -3.03 8.68
N SER A 134 4.77 -3.66 8.82
CA SER A 134 3.87 -3.52 9.97
C SER A 134 4.13 -4.52 11.10
N THR A 135 4.94 -5.54 10.85
CA THR A 135 5.16 -6.67 11.76
C THR A 135 5.48 -6.22 13.19
N LEU A 136 6.48 -5.33 13.35
CA LEU A 136 6.94 -4.95 14.69
C LEU A 136 5.85 -4.21 15.46
N GLN A 137 5.09 -3.33 14.80
CA GLN A 137 4.00 -2.59 15.44
C GLN A 137 2.86 -3.53 15.85
N LEU A 138 2.46 -4.44 14.95
CA LEU A 138 1.36 -5.37 15.19
C LEU A 138 1.64 -6.35 16.34
N LEU A 139 2.91 -6.76 16.54
CA LEU A 139 3.30 -7.64 17.63
C LEU A 139 3.12 -7.02 19.04
N TRP A 140 3.07 -5.70 19.14
CA TRP A 140 2.87 -5.00 20.40
C TRP A 140 1.41 -4.69 20.72
N ILE A 141 0.51 -4.74 19.72
CA ILE A 141 -0.89 -4.41 19.90
C ILE A 141 -1.63 -5.62 20.49
N ASP A 142 -2.49 -5.37 21.49
CA ASP A 142 -3.40 -6.40 22.01
C ASP A 142 -4.35 -6.87 20.90
N SER A 143 -4.35 -8.17 20.63
CA SER A 143 -5.18 -8.78 19.58
C SER A 143 -6.68 -8.52 19.78
N ASN A 144 -7.15 -8.32 21.02
CA ASN A 144 -8.53 -8.00 21.35
C ASN A 144 -8.96 -6.61 20.86
N ASP A 145 -8.02 -5.74 20.53
CA ASP A 145 -8.28 -4.40 20.04
C ASP A 145 -8.33 -4.31 18.52
N PHE A 146 -7.96 -5.37 17.81
CA PHE A 146 -8.17 -5.43 16.37
C PHE A 146 -9.67 -5.46 16.04
N LYS A 147 -10.06 -4.70 15.03
CA LYS A 147 -11.46 -4.64 14.58
C LYS A 147 -11.88 -5.95 13.90
N TYR A 148 -10.94 -6.61 13.26
CA TYR A 148 -11.16 -7.83 12.49
C TYR A 148 -10.23 -8.91 13.03
N ASN A 149 -10.82 -10.02 13.47
CA ASN A 149 -10.05 -11.20 13.85
C ASN A 149 -9.67 -11.93 12.56
N ASN A 150 -8.41 -11.83 12.17
CA ASN A 150 -7.92 -12.42 10.92
C ASN A 150 -6.58 -13.09 11.19
N ASP A 151 -6.40 -14.33 10.71
CA ASP A 151 -5.16 -15.12 10.80
C ASP A 151 -3.92 -14.39 10.26
N CYS A 152 -4.11 -13.30 9.53
CA CYS A 152 -3.01 -12.45 9.07
C CYS A 152 -2.22 -11.82 10.22
N TYR A 153 -2.80 -11.66 11.41
CA TYR A 153 -2.09 -11.12 12.58
C TYR A 153 -1.13 -12.11 13.20
N GLU A 154 -1.37 -13.38 13.02
CA GLU A 154 -0.50 -14.45 13.50
C GLU A 154 0.68 -14.71 12.53
N ASN A 155 0.48 -14.42 11.26
CA ASN A 155 1.49 -14.62 10.23
C ASN A 155 1.52 -13.44 9.24
N PHE A 156 2.36 -12.46 9.52
CA PHE A 156 2.49 -11.23 8.73
C PHE A 156 2.93 -11.48 7.27
N SER A 157 3.58 -12.60 6.99
CA SER A 157 3.90 -12.96 5.60
C SER A 157 2.66 -13.29 4.78
N LYS A 158 1.55 -13.69 5.42
CA LYS A 158 0.26 -13.85 4.73
C LYS A 158 -0.24 -12.53 4.16
N ILE A 159 -0.07 -11.40 4.86
CA ILE A 159 -0.50 -10.08 4.37
C ILE A 159 0.09 -9.81 2.98
N ASP A 160 1.39 -10.05 2.82
CA ASP A 160 2.07 -9.84 1.55
C ASP A 160 1.70 -10.91 0.50
N SER A 161 1.37 -12.13 0.91
CA SER A 161 1.01 -13.24 0.00
C SER A 161 -0.43 -13.18 -0.50
N ILE A 162 -1.36 -12.60 0.27
CA ILE A 162 -2.76 -12.42 -0.14
C ILE A 162 -3.00 -11.06 -0.81
N SER A 163 -2.02 -10.16 -0.77
CA SER A 163 -2.09 -8.88 -1.48
C SER A 163 -2.13 -9.06 -2.99
N LEU A 164 -2.49 -8.00 -3.70
CA LEU A 164 -2.66 -7.96 -5.16
C LEU A 164 -1.51 -8.66 -5.90
N GLY A 165 -1.81 -9.65 -6.73
CA GLY A 165 -0.82 -10.46 -7.45
C GLY A 165 -0.11 -11.51 -6.59
N GLY A 166 -0.61 -11.78 -5.38
CA GLY A 166 -0.07 -12.79 -4.48
C GLY A 166 -0.29 -14.24 -4.95
N SER A 167 0.04 -15.21 -4.09
CA SER A 167 -0.01 -16.63 -4.44
C SER A 167 -1.43 -17.20 -4.62
N HIS A 168 -2.44 -16.49 -4.14
CA HIS A 168 -3.86 -16.89 -4.22
C HIS A 168 -4.62 -16.24 -5.38
N SER A 169 -3.94 -15.47 -6.22
CA SER A 169 -4.56 -14.79 -7.36
C SER A 169 -5.00 -15.77 -8.42
N ASN A 170 -6.17 -15.52 -9.02
CA ASN A 170 -6.66 -16.21 -10.21
C ASN A 170 -6.04 -15.61 -11.48
N ASN A 171 -5.73 -16.43 -12.47
CA ASN A 171 -5.17 -15.98 -13.75
C ASN A 171 -6.23 -15.50 -14.76
N ASN A 172 -7.41 -15.11 -14.29
CA ASN A 172 -8.58 -14.80 -15.12
C ASN A 172 -8.84 -13.30 -15.16
N ALA A 173 -8.15 -12.58 -16.04
CA ALA A 173 -8.52 -11.21 -16.38
C ALA A 173 -9.70 -11.21 -17.36
N PHE A 174 -10.64 -10.28 -17.21
CA PHE A 174 -11.75 -10.07 -18.15
C PHE A 174 -11.28 -9.41 -19.45
N TYR A 175 -10.29 -8.55 -19.32
CA TYR A 175 -9.64 -7.89 -20.45
C TYR A 175 -8.14 -8.05 -20.35
N PHE A 176 -7.50 -8.50 -21.40
CA PHE A 176 -6.06 -8.65 -21.47
C PHE A 176 -5.47 -7.61 -22.42
N SER A 177 -4.85 -6.58 -21.85
CA SER A 177 -4.28 -5.46 -22.61
C SER A 177 -3.21 -5.94 -23.61
N PRO A 178 -3.21 -5.48 -24.87
CA PRO A 178 -2.17 -5.78 -25.85
C PRO A 178 -0.75 -5.46 -25.34
N LYS A 179 -0.60 -4.38 -24.59
CA LYS A 179 0.70 -4.02 -23.97
C LYS A 179 1.18 -5.07 -22.98
N VAL A 180 0.28 -5.67 -22.18
CA VAL A 180 0.63 -6.77 -21.29
C VAL A 180 1.07 -7.99 -22.09
N SER A 181 0.31 -8.38 -23.12
CA SER A 181 0.64 -9.51 -24.00
C SER A 181 2.04 -9.37 -24.60
N THR A 182 2.34 -8.21 -25.17
CA THR A 182 3.65 -7.90 -25.74
C THR A 182 4.77 -7.93 -24.71
N TYR A 183 4.46 -7.43 -23.50
CA TYR A 183 5.45 -7.37 -22.41
C TYR A 183 5.78 -8.76 -21.87
N ILE A 184 4.78 -9.59 -21.55
CA ILE A 184 5.00 -10.91 -20.97
C ILE A 184 5.70 -11.86 -21.93
N ALA A 185 5.56 -11.67 -23.25
CA ALA A 185 6.27 -12.46 -24.26
C ALA A 185 7.80 -12.32 -24.17
N GLN A 186 8.28 -11.23 -23.60
CA GLN A 186 9.72 -10.94 -23.44
C GLN A 186 10.30 -11.48 -22.13
N LEU A 187 9.46 -11.96 -21.21
CA LEU A 187 9.88 -12.40 -19.89
C LEU A 187 10.11 -13.91 -19.81
N SER A 188 10.98 -14.32 -18.87
CA SER A 188 11.08 -15.73 -18.47
C SER A 188 9.74 -16.23 -17.88
N GLU A 189 9.48 -17.54 -18.00
CA GLU A 189 8.22 -18.15 -17.57
C GLU A 189 7.84 -17.80 -16.11
N HIS A 190 8.80 -17.90 -15.20
CA HIS A 190 8.57 -17.61 -13.79
C HIS A 190 8.13 -16.14 -13.57
N LYS A 191 8.73 -15.20 -14.30
CA LYS A 191 8.38 -13.77 -14.22
C LYS A 191 7.06 -13.48 -14.89
N ARG A 192 6.81 -14.13 -16.03
CA ARG A 192 5.54 -14.06 -16.75
C ARG A 192 4.36 -14.41 -15.84
N ASN A 193 4.44 -15.55 -15.16
CA ASN A 193 3.37 -16.01 -14.26
C ASN A 193 3.08 -15.02 -13.11
N LYS A 194 4.11 -14.35 -12.59
CA LYS A 194 3.92 -13.28 -11.56
C LYS A 194 3.19 -12.07 -12.12
N ILE A 195 3.60 -11.61 -13.30
CA ILE A 195 2.97 -10.45 -13.96
C ILE A 195 1.52 -10.78 -14.34
N VAL A 196 1.24 -11.98 -14.84
CA VAL A 196 -0.12 -12.38 -15.22
C VAL A 196 -1.03 -12.39 -13.99
N ARG A 197 -0.59 -12.96 -12.85
CA ARG A 197 -1.37 -12.93 -11.61
C ARG A 197 -1.64 -11.49 -11.14
N PHE A 198 -0.58 -10.68 -11.07
CA PHE A 198 -0.72 -9.29 -10.70
C PHE A 198 -1.71 -8.55 -11.60
N TYR A 199 -1.57 -8.72 -12.91
CA TYR A 199 -2.42 -8.05 -13.89
C TYR A 199 -3.89 -8.49 -13.75
N SER A 200 -4.14 -9.79 -13.57
CA SER A 200 -5.51 -10.31 -13.43
C SER A 200 -6.22 -9.74 -12.21
N ASP A 201 -5.56 -9.68 -11.05
CA ASP A 201 -6.13 -9.06 -9.87
C ASP A 201 -6.33 -7.56 -10.05
N TYR A 202 -5.33 -6.90 -10.64
CA TYR A 202 -5.38 -5.47 -10.87
C TYR A 202 -6.50 -5.07 -11.84
N GLU A 203 -6.63 -5.78 -12.95
CA GLU A 203 -7.68 -5.55 -13.94
C GLU A 203 -9.08 -5.76 -13.32
N ASN A 204 -9.25 -6.79 -12.52
CA ASN A 204 -10.51 -7.03 -11.82
C ASN A 204 -10.83 -5.89 -10.83
N ALA A 205 -9.86 -5.44 -10.06
CA ALA A 205 -10.02 -4.27 -9.18
C ALA A 205 -10.34 -3.00 -9.97
N PHE A 206 -9.66 -2.79 -11.11
CA PHE A 206 -9.90 -1.64 -11.98
C PHE A 206 -11.34 -1.63 -12.53
N ARG A 207 -11.81 -2.76 -13.01
CA ARG A 207 -13.18 -2.94 -13.50
C ARG A 207 -14.22 -2.61 -12.42
N LEU A 208 -13.98 -3.05 -11.19
CA LEU A 208 -14.85 -2.74 -10.05
C LEU A 208 -14.80 -1.25 -9.70
N MET A 209 -13.65 -0.61 -9.72
CA MET A 209 -13.54 0.84 -9.56
C MET A 209 -14.36 1.59 -10.61
N VAL A 210 -14.29 1.19 -11.88
CA VAL A 210 -15.11 1.79 -12.95
C VAL A 210 -16.60 1.58 -12.71
N ARG A 211 -17.02 0.40 -12.23
CA ARG A 211 -18.42 0.14 -11.86
C ARG A 211 -18.90 1.10 -10.77
N LEU A 212 -18.07 1.38 -9.79
CA LEU A 212 -18.41 2.23 -8.65
C LEU A 212 -18.41 3.71 -8.98
N LEU A 213 -17.70 4.13 -10.01
CA LEU A 213 -17.62 5.53 -10.42
C LEU A 213 -18.93 5.96 -11.07
N LYS A 214 -19.46 7.11 -10.66
CA LYS A 214 -20.65 7.74 -11.28
C LYS A 214 -20.38 8.13 -12.74
N PRO A 215 -21.41 8.28 -13.59
CA PRO A 215 -21.27 9.00 -14.84
C PRO A 215 -20.68 10.39 -14.61
N ASN A 216 -19.76 10.83 -15.45
CA ASN A 216 -18.96 12.05 -15.30
C ASN A 216 -18.03 12.11 -14.06
N GLY A 217 -17.97 11.04 -13.28
CA GLY A 217 -17.03 10.91 -12.15
C GLY A 217 -15.58 10.79 -12.62
N SER A 218 -14.64 11.13 -11.74
CA SER A 218 -13.21 11.18 -12.06
C SER A 218 -12.43 10.07 -11.37
N MET A 219 -11.49 9.46 -12.10
CA MET A 219 -10.53 8.50 -11.55
C MET A 219 -9.12 9.07 -11.67
N ILE A 220 -8.41 9.12 -10.54
CA ILE A 220 -7.05 9.65 -10.42
C ILE A 220 -6.13 8.51 -10.02
N LEU A 221 -5.17 8.17 -10.88
CA LEU A 221 -4.21 7.10 -10.65
C LEU A 221 -2.80 7.66 -10.60
N THR A 222 -2.09 7.43 -9.50
CA THR A 222 -0.63 7.67 -9.44
C THR A 222 0.09 6.38 -9.76
N LEU A 223 0.88 6.38 -10.82
CA LEU A 223 1.50 5.19 -11.40
C LEU A 223 3.00 5.39 -11.62
N GLY A 224 3.73 4.30 -11.60
CA GLY A 224 5.14 4.27 -11.99
C GLY A 224 5.45 3.05 -12.86
N ASN A 225 6.37 3.23 -13.79
CA ASN A 225 6.90 2.14 -14.59
C ASN A 225 8.07 1.50 -13.84
N ARG A 226 8.00 0.20 -13.63
CA ARG A 226 9.01 -0.58 -12.92
C ARG A 226 9.88 -1.36 -13.89
N MET A 227 11.14 -1.55 -13.53
CA MET A 227 12.03 -2.48 -14.26
C MET A 227 11.88 -3.90 -13.73
N VAL A 228 11.63 -4.86 -14.61
CA VAL A 228 11.65 -6.31 -14.35
C VAL A 228 12.56 -6.94 -15.41
N ASP A 229 13.60 -7.66 -15.00
CA ASP A 229 14.59 -8.26 -15.90
C ASP A 229 15.16 -7.25 -16.92
N ARG A 230 15.40 -5.99 -16.51
CA ARG A 230 15.85 -4.84 -17.35
C ARG A 230 14.83 -4.39 -18.40
N ILE A 231 13.65 -4.94 -18.42
CA ILE A 231 12.57 -4.52 -19.29
C ILE A 231 11.59 -3.67 -18.48
N GLU A 232 11.30 -2.49 -18.96
CA GLU A 232 10.35 -1.59 -18.29
C GLU A 232 8.93 -2.15 -18.42
N PHE A 233 8.24 -2.37 -17.29
CA PHE A 233 6.82 -2.70 -17.26
C PHE A 233 6.02 -1.44 -17.60
N PRO A 234 5.36 -1.37 -18.77
CA PRO A 234 4.76 -0.16 -19.27
C PRO A 234 3.41 0.10 -18.60
N PHE A 235 3.40 0.20 -17.27
CA PHE A 235 2.18 0.19 -16.47
C PHE A 235 1.30 1.43 -16.73
N VAL A 236 1.91 2.56 -17.03
CA VAL A 236 1.18 3.79 -17.43
C VAL A 236 0.37 3.56 -18.71
N GLU A 237 0.98 2.97 -19.74
CA GLU A 237 0.30 2.70 -21.02
C GLU A 237 -0.75 1.59 -20.89
N ILE A 238 -0.46 0.56 -20.08
CA ILE A 238 -1.43 -0.50 -19.75
C ILE A 238 -2.69 0.10 -19.14
N ASN A 239 -2.54 1.06 -18.22
CA ASN A 239 -3.69 1.71 -17.59
C ASN A 239 -4.51 2.55 -18.58
N LYS A 240 -3.86 3.19 -19.55
CA LYS A 240 -4.59 3.90 -20.64
C LYS A 240 -5.41 2.94 -21.49
N GLU A 241 -4.86 1.76 -21.81
CA GLU A 241 -5.59 0.72 -22.57
C GLU A 241 -6.78 0.16 -21.79
N ILE A 242 -6.59 -0.18 -20.50
CA ILE A 242 -7.67 -0.68 -19.63
C ILE A 242 -8.75 0.39 -19.47
N ALA A 243 -8.36 1.63 -19.20
CA ALA A 243 -9.30 2.74 -19.07
C ALA A 243 -10.15 2.94 -20.32
N LYS A 244 -9.52 2.94 -21.50
CA LYS A 244 -10.22 3.04 -22.79
C LYS A 244 -11.19 1.87 -22.99
N HIS A 245 -10.77 0.63 -22.66
CA HIS A 245 -11.61 -0.56 -22.77
C HIS A 245 -12.88 -0.44 -21.92
N TYR A 246 -12.76 0.12 -20.70
CA TYR A 246 -13.90 0.30 -19.79
C TYR A 246 -14.60 1.66 -19.94
N GLY A 247 -14.39 2.37 -21.03
CA GLY A 247 -15.13 3.61 -21.37
C GLY A 247 -14.72 4.84 -20.55
N LEU A 248 -13.52 4.84 -19.98
CA LEU A 248 -12.94 6.04 -19.36
C LEU A 248 -12.17 6.85 -20.42
N LEU A 249 -12.34 8.18 -20.36
CA LEU A 249 -11.63 9.14 -21.20
C LEU A 249 -10.43 9.69 -20.42
N LEU A 250 -9.22 9.62 -20.98
CA LEU A 250 -8.06 10.27 -20.43
C LEU A 250 -8.20 11.79 -20.61
N THR A 251 -8.29 12.53 -19.51
CA THR A 251 -8.43 14.00 -19.52
C THR A 251 -7.09 14.68 -19.26
N ASN A 252 -6.21 14.08 -18.49
CA ASN A 252 -4.87 14.64 -18.25
C ASN A 252 -3.85 13.56 -17.85
N ALA A 253 -2.55 13.85 -18.10
CA ALA A 253 -1.43 13.01 -17.69
C ALA A 253 -0.28 13.92 -17.22
N ILE A 254 0.03 13.87 -15.93
CA ILE A 254 1.03 14.73 -15.30
C ILE A 254 2.22 13.88 -14.90
N ASN A 255 3.39 14.15 -15.48
CA ASN A 255 4.63 13.50 -15.08
C ASN A 255 5.29 14.28 -13.95
N ARG A 256 5.72 13.56 -12.90
CA ARG A 256 6.48 14.15 -11.79
C ARG A 256 7.77 13.37 -11.54
N ASN A 257 8.82 14.08 -11.21
CA ASN A 257 10.03 13.46 -10.68
C ASN A 257 9.86 13.16 -9.20
N ILE A 258 10.34 12.00 -8.75
CA ILE A 258 10.35 11.65 -7.32
C ILE A 258 11.47 12.47 -6.66
N ILE A 259 11.09 13.56 -5.98
CA ILE A 259 12.02 14.44 -5.28
C ILE A 259 12.49 13.75 -3.99
N LYS A 260 13.78 13.85 -3.66
CA LYS A 260 14.39 13.30 -2.44
C LYS A 260 14.21 11.79 -2.28
N LYS A 261 14.47 11.04 -3.34
CA LYS A 261 14.46 9.58 -3.27
C LYS A 261 15.49 9.11 -2.22
N ARG A 262 15.00 8.57 -1.11
CA ARG A 262 15.84 7.97 -0.05
C ARG A 262 16.39 6.59 -0.44
N MET A 263 15.95 6.03 -1.56
CA MET A 263 16.46 4.75 -2.06
C MET A 263 17.70 4.95 -2.93
N PRO A 264 18.68 4.03 -2.84
CA PRO A 264 19.84 4.08 -3.73
C PRO A 264 19.41 4.09 -5.20
N TYR A 265 20.13 4.82 -6.04
CA TYR A 265 19.87 4.90 -7.48
C TYR A 265 19.93 3.52 -8.16
N ARG A 266 20.66 2.57 -7.53
CA ARG A 266 20.90 1.22 -8.02
C ARG A 266 20.61 0.22 -6.91
N VAL A 267 19.48 -0.47 -6.96
CA VAL A 267 18.94 -1.20 -5.80
C VAL A 267 18.97 -2.71 -5.95
N SER A 268 18.95 -3.24 -7.15
CA SER A 268 18.99 -4.69 -7.37
C SER A 268 20.19 -5.10 -8.20
N ARG A 269 20.81 -6.20 -7.80
CA ARG A 269 21.80 -6.90 -8.61
C ARG A 269 21.08 -8.07 -9.28
N LEU A 270 21.23 -8.18 -10.58
CA LEU A 270 20.84 -9.39 -11.30
C LEU A 270 21.88 -10.48 -11.06
N SER A 271 21.62 -11.69 -11.57
CA SER A 271 22.56 -12.82 -11.49
C SER A 271 23.97 -12.49 -12.03
N ASP A 272 24.08 -11.50 -12.93
CA ASP A 272 25.35 -10.99 -13.48
C ASP A 272 26.00 -9.89 -12.62
N GLY A 273 25.44 -9.58 -11.45
CA GLY A 273 25.98 -8.57 -10.51
C GLY A 273 25.80 -7.11 -10.93
N LYS A 274 25.23 -6.82 -12.12
CA LYS A 274 25.05 -5.45 -12.59
C LYS A 274 23.85 -4.78 -11.94
N PRO A 275 23.99 -3.51 -11.52
CA PRO A 275 22.91 -2.78 -10.88
C PRO A 275 21.82 -2.41 -11.90
N VAL A 276 20.57 -2.42 -11.45
CA VAL A 276 19.41 -1.93 -12.22
C VAL A 276 18.99 -0.57 -11.68
N GLU A 277 18.74 0.36 -12.58
CA GLU A 277 18.24 1.69 -12.20
C GLU A 277 16.86 1.56 -11.55
N SER A 278 16.68 2.28 -10.46
CA SER A 278 15.40 2.33 -9.78
C SER A 278 14.52 3.40 -10.40
N MET A 279 13.20 3.20 -10.38
CA MET A 279 12.19 4.14 -10.85
C MET A 279 12.42 5.55 -10.27
N SER A 280 12.49 6.56 -11.12
CA SER A 280 12.72 7.97 -10.73
C SER A 280 11.54 8.90 -11.08
N LYS A 281 10.58 8.40 -11.84
CA LYS A 281 9.43 9.16 -12.33
C LYS A 281 8.13 8.45 -11.98
N GLU A 282 7.11 9.25 -11.73
CA GLU A 282 5.72 8.81 -11.59
C GLU A 282 4.84 9.63 -12.53
N THR A 283 3.74 9.04 -12.95
CA THR A 283 2.73 9.68 -13.79
C THR A 283 1.39 9.65 -13.06
N VAL A 284 0.76 10.80 -12.95
CA VAL A 284 -0.62 10.92 -12.47
C VAL A 284 -1.53 10.96 -13.69
N LEU A 285 -2.38 9.94 -13.84
CA LEU A 285 -3.40 9.88 -14.89
C LEU A 285 -4.75 10.32 -14.32
N LEU A 286 -5.40 11.24 -15.01
CA LEU A 286 -6.77 11.65 -14.73
C LEU A 286 -7.69 11.12 -15.83
N PHE A 287 -8.70 10.38 -15.41
CA PHE A 287 -9.73 9.87 -16.30
C PHE A 287 -11.09 10.39 -15.87
N THR A 288 -12.00 10.55 -16.84
CA THR A 288 -13.42 10.83 -16.61
C THR A 288 -14.24 9.70 -17.21
N LYS A 289 -15.22 9.20 -16.45
CA LYS A 289 -16.18 8.21 -16.97
C LYS A 289 -17.18 8.93 -17.87
N GLY A 290 -17.35 8.44 -19.11
CA GLY A 290 -18.33 8.99 -20.03
C GLY A 290 -19.73 9.01 -19.39
N GLY A 291 -20.47 10.11 -19.61
CA GLY A 291 -21.90 10.14 -19.32
C GLY A 291 -22.61 9.16 -20.26
N LYS A 292 -23.77 8.65 -19.89
CA LYS A 292 -24.66 8.04 -20.87
C LYS A 292 -24.93 9.11 -21.92
N TYR A 293 -24.37 8.96 -23.10
CA TYR A 293 -24.98 9.65 -24.25
C TYR A 293 -26.40 9.10 -24.33
N ASP A 294 -27.40 9.93 -24.13
CA ASP A 294 -28.74 9.64 -24.60
C ASP A 294 -28.62 9.45 -26.10
N ALA A 295 -28.64 8.18 -26.53
CA ALA A 295 -28.86 7.82 -27.93
C ALA A 295 -30.33 8.07 -28.24
N GLY A 296 -30.72 9.36 -28.28
CA GLY A 296 -32.10 9.78 -28.42
C GLY A 296 -32.22 11.24 -28.79
N SER A 297 -31.53 11.67 -29.88
CA SER A 297 -31.93 12.87 -30.64
C SER A 297 -31.14 12.92 -31.93
N ASN A 298 -31.53 12.07 -32.87
CA ASN A 298 -31.43 12.34 -34.29
C ASN A 298 -32.68 11.74 -34.95
N CYS A 299 -33.72 12.52 -35.02
CA CYS A 299 -34.69 12.50 -36.12
C CYS A 299 -34.22 13.48 -37.16
#